data_98d297110468377430ceb72affdbbbe1
#
_entry.id   98d297110468377430ceb72affdbbbe1
#
_cell.length_a   1.000
_cell.length_b   1.000
_cell.length_c   1.000
_cell.angle_alpha   90.00
_cell.angle_beta   90.00
_cell.angle_gamma   90.00
#
_symmetry.space_group_name_H-M   'P 1'
#
loop_
_entity.id
_entity.type
_entity.pdbx_description
1 polymer ?
#
loop_
_entity_poly.entity_id
_entity_poly.type
_entity_poly.pdbx_seq_one_letter_code
_entity_poly.pdbx_strand_id
1 'polypeptide(L)'
;MKGRRAWCIVSLLLAFALGGLTVFAAFTAPARGTLVVDMDPEAENAARGLMEALVQGDLEAAGGYILGTPQFTVPDQSAQSAEGLLWQYYYDGLSYTLDGGLYPGTRGLSQEVTVTLPDLKAVTERMGVLAPEILTERIQAADSMEEVYDDQGGYRQDVTESVILEAAKKAMEEPVKTRQQTLTLGLCYVNGSWWVRPDQRLLDLLSGGLEKG
;
A
#
# COMPACT_ATOMS: atom_id res chain seq x y z
N MET A 1 -50.00 -24.56 49.21
CA MET A 1 -49.91 -23.72 47.97
C MET A 1 -48.69 -22.79 47.85
N LYS A 2 -47.83 -22.70 48.85
CA LYS A 2 -46.62 -21.80 48.78
C LYS A 2 -45.43 -22.38 47.97
N GLY A 3 -45.28 -23.72 47.84
CA GLY A 3 -44.15 -24.31 47.16
C GLY A 3 -44.16 -24.19 45.62
N ARG A 4 -45.33 -24.18 44.97
CA ARG A 4 -45.43 -24.12 43.50
C ARG A 4 -45.04 -22.75 42.90
N ARG A 5 -45.29 -21.68 43.70
CA ARG A 5 -44.88 -20.32 43.23
C ARG A 5 -43.36 -20.08 43.29
N ALA A 6 -42.69 -20.66 44.27
CA ALA A 6 -41.24 -20.59 44.41
C ALA A 6 -40.54 -21.33 43.27
N TRP A 7 -41.05 -22.48 42.83
CA TRP A 7 -40.49 -23.25 41.72
C TRP A 7 -40.61 -22.53 40.36
N CYS A 8 -41.73 -21.84 40.12
CA CYS A 8 -41.91 -21.05 38.90
C CYS A 8 -40.93 -19.86 38.83
N ILE A 9 -40.63 -19.21 39.95
CA ILE A 9 -39.68 -18.08 40.00
C ILE A 9 -38.25 -18.57 39.77
N VAL A 10 -37.87 -19.71 40.37
CA VAL A 10 -36.54 -20.30 40.16
C VAL A 10 -36.35 -20.75 38.71
N SER A 11 -37.38 -21.37 38.10
CA SER A 11 -37.33 -21.76 36.69
C SER A 11 -37.24 -20.56 35.73
N LEU A 12 -37.93 -19.46 36.07
CA LEU A 12 -37.87 -18.22 35.26
C LEU A 12 -36.51 -17.55 35.38
N LEU A 13 -35.90 -17.51 36.58
CA LEU A 13 -34.57 -16.97 36.79
C LEU A 13 -33.50 -17.82 36.12
N LEU A 14 -33.63 -19.16 36.11
CA LEU A 14 -32.72 -20.05 35.40
C LEU A 14 -32.81 -19.86 33.86
N ALA A 15 -34.02 -19.69 33.33
CA ALA A 15 -34.24 -19.42 31.92
C ALA A 15 -33.65 -18.06 31.51
N PHE A 16 -33.76 -17.04 32.37
CA PHE A 16 -33.14 -15.73 32.13
C PHE A 16 -31.61 -15.78 32.22
N ALA A 17 -31.05 -16.54 33.16
CA ALA A 17 -29.61 -16.71 33.30
C ALA A 17 -29.00 -17.47 32.09
N LEU A 18 -29.66 -18.52 31.63
CA LEU A 18 -29.23 -19.28 30.45
C LEU A 18 -29.44 -18.49 29.15
N GLY A 19 -30.54 -17.78 29.00
CA GLY A 19 -30.81 -16.90 27.86
C GLY A 19 -29.85 -15.72 27.82
N GLY A 20 -29.57 -15.11 28.97
CA GLY A 20 -28.58 -14.02 29.10
C GLY A 20 -27.14 -14.46 28.80
N LEU A 21 -26.74 -15.65 29.22
CA LEU A 21 -25.43 -16.22 28.95
C LEU A 21 -25.23 -16.53 27.45
N THR A 22 -26.26 -17.02 26.77
CA THR A 22 -26.19 -17.28 25.32
C THR A 22 -26.14 -15.98 24.50
N VAL A 23 -26.89 -14.96 24.91
CA VAL A 23 -26.81 -13.62 24.25
C VAL A 23 -25.48 -12.94 24.56
N PHE A 24 -24.96 -13.04 25.78
CA PHE A 24 -23.68 -12.47 26.15
C PHE A 24 -22.49 -13.19 25.46
N ALA A 25 -22.56 -14.53 25.33
CA ALA A 25 -21.56 -15.28 24.58
C ALA A 25 -21.55 -14.93 23.07
N ALA A 26 -22.75 -14.64 22.50
CA ALA A 26 -22.83 -14.17 21.11
C ALA A 26 -22.28 -12.75 20.92
N PHE A 27 -22.34 -11.89 21.95
CA PHE A 27 -21.76 -10.53 21.88
C PHE A 27 -20.28 -10.45 22.28
N THR A 28 -19.78 -11.40 23.07
CA THR A 28 -18.38 -11.43 23.53
C THR A 28 -17.51 -12.44 22.78
N ALA A 29 -18.09 -13.28 21.95
CA ALA A 29 -17.32 -14.05 20.99
C ALA A 29 -16.61 -13.00 20.07
N PRO A 30 -15.28 -12.93 20.04
CA PRO A 30 -14.62 -12.11 19.03
C PRO A 30 -15.17 -12.63 17.70
N ALA A 31 -15.64 -11.71 16.85
CA ALA A 31 -16.10 -12.00 15.51
C ALA A 31 -14.92 -12.43 14.60
N ARG A 32 -14.12 -13.35 15.09
CA ARG A 32 -13.16 -14.18 14.38
C ARG A 32 -13.78 -15.55 14.13
N GLY A 33 -15.05 -15.56 13.78
CA GLY A 33 -15.59 -16.65 13.02
C GLY A 33 -15.03 -16.47 11.61
N THR A 34 -14.04 -17.25 11.28
CA THR A 34 -13.72 -17.60 9.90
C THR A 34 -14.94 -18.29 9.32
N LEU A 35 -15.98 -17.51 9.02
CA LEU A 35 -16.94 -17.92 8.02
C LEU A 35 -16.13 -17.90 6.72
N VAL A 36 -15.48 -19.02 6.41
CA VAL A 36 -15.13 -19.38 5.05
C VAL A 36 -16.48 -19.55 4.35
N VAL A 37 -17.09 -18.44 3.98
CA VAL A 37 -18.14 -18.42 2.97
C VAL A 37 -17.43 -18.88 1.72
N ASP A 38 -18.03 -19.80 0.99
CA ASP A 38 -17.57 -20.26 -0.32
C ASP A 38 -17.48 -19.00 -1.21
N MET A 39 -16.28 -18.46 -1.35
CA MET A 39 -16.05 -17.07 -1.69
C MET A 39 -16.14 -16.96 -3.17
N ASP A 40 -16.82 -15.95 -3.63
CA ASP A 40 -16.87 -15.61 -5.04
C ASP A 40 -15.45 -15.49 -5.60
N PRO A 41 -14.96 -16.44 -6.40
CA PRO A 41 -13.59 -16.42 -6.89
C PRO A 41 -13.30 -15.16 -7.72
N GLU A 42 -14.34 -14.50 -8.24
CA GLU A 42 -14.19 -13.25 -8.97
C GLU A 42 -13.80 -12.09 -8.04
N ALA A 43 -14.22 -12.11 -6.77
CA ALA A 43 -13.80 -11.10 -5.80
C ALA A 43 -12.32 -11.23 -5.45
N GLU A 44 -11.82 -12.46 -5.26
CA GLU A 44 -10.38 -12.70 -5.04
C GLU A 44 -9.57 -12.33 -6.28
N ASN A 45 -10.08 -12.64 -7.48
CA ASN A 45 -9.44 -12.25 -8.73
C ASN A 45 -9.31 -10.74 -8.89
N ALA A 46 -10.28 -9.95 -8.43
CA ALA A 46 -10.17 -8.49 -8.45
C ALA A 46 -9.04 -7.98 -7.54
N ALA A 47 -8.91 -8.54 -6.32
CA ALA A 47 -7.82 -8.21 -5.41
C ALA A 47 -6.45 -8.64 -5.98
N ARG A 48 -6.37 -9.86 -6.50
CA ARG A 48 -5.18 -10.44 -7.11
C ARG A 48 -4.75 -9.64 -8.35
N GLY A 49 -5.69 -9.35 -9.26
CA GLY A 49 -5.41 -8.60 -10.48
C GLY A 49 -4.89 -7.19 -10.20
N LEU A 50 -5.44 -6.49 -9.19
CA LEU A 50 -4.90 -5.21 -8.73
C LEU A 50 -3.44 -5.37 -8.29
N MET A 51 -3.15 -6.35 -7.43
CA MET A 51 -1.80 -6.53 -6.89
C MET A 51 -0.79 -6.99 -7.94
N GLU A 52 -1.20 -7.84 -8.88
CA GLU A 52 -0.37 -8.25 -10.02
C GLU A 52 -0.03 -7.08 -10.93
N ALA A 53 -1.01 -6.23 -11.24
CA ALA A 53 -0.78 -5.02 -12.02
C ALA A 53 0.20 -4.06 -11.33
N LEU A 54 0.09 -3.89 -10.00
CA LEU A 54 1.00 -3.07 -9.21
C LEU A 54 2.43 -3.62 -9.21
N VAL A 55 2.61 -4.92 -9.04
CA VAL A 55 3.95 -5.56 -9.09
C VAL A 55 4.58 -5.43 -10.48
N GLN A 56 3.76 -5.38 -11.53
CA GLN A 56 4.23 -5.14 -12.90
C GLN A 56 4.47 -3.66 -13.22
N GLY A 57 4.15 -2.75 -12.31
CA GLY A 57 4.22 -1.31 -12.53
C GLY A 57 3.17 -0.79 -13.51
N ASP A 58 2.17 -1.60 -13.85
CA ASP A 58 1.09 -1.24 -14.77
C ASP A 58 -0.06 -0.54 -14.01
N LEU A 59 0.12 0.77 -13.81
CA LEU A 59 -0.86 1.59 -13.09
C LEU A 59 -2.17 1.78 -13.86
N GLU A 60 -2.14 1.67 -15.19
CA GLU A 60 -3.35 1.74 -16.01
C GLU A 60 -4.20 0.49 -15.78
N ALA A 61 -3.59 -0.70 -15.85
CA ALA A 61 -4.26 -1.95 -15.52
C ALA A 61 -4.71 -1.99 -14.07
N ALA A 62 -3.90 -1.52 -13.11
CA ALA A 62 -4.27 -1.42 -11.70
C ALA A 62 -5.52 -0.54 -11.49
N GLY A 63 -5.62 0.59 -12.20
CA GLY A 63 -6.79 1.46 -12.20
C GLY A 63 -8.07 0.76 -12.66
N GLY A 64 -7.95 -0.25 -13.52
CA GLY A 64 -9.06 -1.08 -14.01
C GLY A 64 -9.71 -1.95 -12.92
N TYR A 65 -9.05 -2.15 -11.78
CA TYR A 65 -9.59 -2.91 -10.64
C TYR A 65 -10.13 -2.02 -9.51
N ILE A 66 -9.91 -0.70 -9.57
CA ILE A 66 -10.27 0.23 -8.49
C ILE A 66 -11.61 0.88 -8.79
N LEU A 67 -12.52 0.89 -7.82
CA LEU A 67 -13.83 1.53 -7.95
C LEU A 67 -13.68 3.05 -8.10
N GLY A 68 -14.22 3.58 -9.16
CA GLY A 68 -14.05 4.97 -9.54
C GLY A 68 -12.77 5.16 -10.37
N THR A 69 -12.53 6.40 -10.78
CA THR A 69 -11.30 6.74 -11.49
C THR A 69 -10.41 7.48 -10.49
N PRO A 70 -9.51 6.81 -9.78
CA PRO A 70 -8.57 7.52 -8.93
C PRO A 70 -7.77 8.46 -9.82
N GLN A 71 -7.81 9.75 -9.51
CA GLN A 71 -6.97 10.73 -10.20
C GLN A 71 -5.55 10.62 -9.61
N PHE A 72 -4.80 9.67 -10.07
CA PHE A 72 -3.36 9.67 -9.85
C PHE A 72 -2.65 9.90 -11.19
N THR A 73 -1.67 10.77 -11.15
CA THR A 73 -0.78 10.97 -12.29
C THR A 73 0.13 9.76 -12.35
N VAL A 74 0.10 9.02 -13.45
CA VAL A 74 1.07 7.95 -13.69
C VAL A 74 2.44 8.62 -13.75
N PRO A 75 3.38 8.27 -12.86
CA PRO A 75 4.70 8.88 -12.88
C PRO A 75 5.46 8.47 -14.15
N ASP A 76 6.35 9.35 -14.61
CA ASP A 76 7.28 8.98 -15.66
C ASP A 76 8.22 7.87 -15.18
N GLN A 77 8.09 6.69 -15.77
CA GLN A 77 8.91 5.52 -15.47
C GLN A 77 10.13 5.41 -16.39
N SER A 78 10.52 6.50 -17.04
CA SER A 78 11.71 6.48 -17.90
C SER A 78 12.98 6.38 -17.06
N ALA A 79 13.88 5.47 -17.43
CA ALA A 79 15.20 5.34 -16.79
C ALA A 79 16.15 6.54 -17.06
N GLN A 80 15.65 7.58 -17.72
CA GLN A 80 16.40 8.79 -18.07
C GLN A 80 16.30 9.88 -17.01
N SER A 81 15.34 9.77 -16.09
CA SER A 81 15.15 10.67 -14.96
C SER A 81 15.37 9.95 -13.63
N ALA A 82 15.78 10.70 -12.60
CA ALA A 82 15.89 10.14 -11.24
C ALA A 82 14.53 9.69 -10.70
N GLU A 83 13.47 10.42 -11.03
CA GLU A 83 12.10 10.04 -10.68
C GLU A 83 11.70 8.72 -11.32
N GLY A 84 11.91 8.57 -12.62
CA GLY A 84 11.61 7.33 -13.34
C GLY A 84 12.37 6.13 -12.81
N LEU A 85 13.67 6.31 -12.48
CA LEU A 85 14.46 5.26 -11.85
C LEU A 85 13.93 4.86 -10.47
N LEU A 86 13.52 5.83 -9.64
CA LEU A 86 12.95 5.55 -8.32
C LEU A 86 11.63 4.77 -8.41
N TRP A 87 10.78 5.13 -9.38
CA TRP A 87 9.54 4.40 -9.62
C TRP A 87 9.79 2.98 -10.13
N GLN A 88 10.70 2.80 -11.08
CA GLN A 88 11.10 1.48 -11.56
C GLN A 88 11.64 0.63 -10.40
N TYR A 89 12.57 1.18 -9.61
CA TYR A 89 13.10 0.52 -8.42
C TYR A 89 12.02 0.13 -7.41
N TYR A 90 11.01 0.98 -7.23
CA TYR A 90 9.89 0.72 -6.34
C TYR A 90 9.06 -0.47 -6.78
N TYR A 91 8.65 -0.51 -8.06
CA TYR A 91 7.83 -1.60 -8.58
C TYR A 91 8.63 -2.90 -8.74
N ASP A 92 9.88 -2.85 -9.17
CA ASP A 92 10.75 -4.03 -9.28
C ASP A 92 10.98 -4.71 -7.91
N GLY A 93 10.99 -3.94 -6.84
CA GLY A 93 11.14 -4.44 -5.48
C GLY A 93 9.83 -4.73 -4.74
N LEU A 94 8.67 -4.48 -5.36
CA LEU A 94 7.37 -4.71 -4.76
C LEU A 94 6.98 -6.18 -4.88
N SER A 95 6.55 -6.76 -3.78
CA SER A 95 5.97 -8.12 -3.76
C SER A 95 4.80 -8.19 -2.79
N TYR A 96 3.93 -9.17 -2.95
CA TYR A 96 2.75 -9.31 -2.10
C TYR A 96 2.42 -10.76 -1.79
N THR A 97 1.66 -10.95 -0.71
CA THR A 97 0.95 -12.19 -0.39
C THR A 97 -0.50 -11.84 -0.04
N LEU A 98 -1.43 -12.65 -0.54
CA LEU A 98 -2.82 -12.60 -0.09
C LEU A 98 -2.91 -13.43 1.19
N ASP A 99 -3.26 -12.79 2.31
CA ASP A 99 -3.30 -13.43 3.61
C ASP A 99 -4.70 -13.96 3.92
N GLY A 100 -4.81 -15.27 4.13
CA GLY A 100 -6.08 -15.94 4.38
C GLY A 100 -7.02 -15.91 3.17
N GLY A 101 -8.30 -16.10 3.44
CA GLY A 101 -9.37 -15.97 2.43
C GLY A 101 -10.10 -14.64 2.56
N LEU A 102 -11.01 -14.41 1.63
CA LEU A 102 -11.96 -13.31 1.71
C LEU A 102 -12.79 -13.44 3.00
N TYR A 103 -13.18 -12.34 3.59
CA TYR A 103 -14.08 -12.31 4.74
C TYR A 103 -15.09 -11.15 4.64
N PRO A 104 -16.26 -11.24 5.31
CA PRO A 104 -17.25 -10.18 5.29
C PRO A 104 -16.69 -8.87 5.83
N GLY A 105 -16.78 -7.79 5.04
CA GLY A 105 -16.47 -6.43 5.43
C GLY A 105 -17.72 -5.59 5.64
N THR A 106 -17.56 -4.34 6.05
CA THR A 106 -18.69 -3.43 6.34
C THR A 106 -19.55 -3.09 5.12
N ARG A 107 -19.03 -3.19 3.92
CA ARG A 107 -19.70 -2.81 2.66
C ARG A 107 -19.37 -3.77 1.52
N GLY A 108 -19.24 -5.06 1.78
CA GLY A 108 -18.86 -6.08 0.82
C GLY A 108 -17.92 -7.11 1.43
N LEU A 109 -16.95 -7.54 0.68
CA LEU A 109 -15.90 -8.45 1.13
C LEU A 109 -14.62 -7.68 1.46
N SER A 110 -13.73 -8.31 2.17
CA SER A 110 -12.40 -7.79 2.47
C SER A 110 -11.35 -8.89 2.29
N GLN A 111 -10.17 -8.49 1.83
CA GLN A 111 -9.00 -9.33 1.67
C GLN A 111 -7.81 -8.69 2.39
N GLU A 112 -7.14 -9.42 3.27
CA GLU A 112 -5.86 -8.97 3.81
C GLU A 112 -4.75 -9.27 2.82
N VAL A 113 -3.84 -8.30 2.67
CA VAL A 113 -2.68 -8.39 1.79
C VAL A 113 -1.46 -7.88 2.54
N THR A 114 -0.43 -8.70 2.63
CA THR A 114 0.88 -8.25 3.10
C THR A 114 1.73 -7.86 1.90
N VAL A 115 2.17 -6.62 1.88
CA VAL A 115 3.03 -6.06 0.83
C VAL A 115 4.42 -5.82 1.38
N THR A 116 5.42 -6.30 0.65
CA THR A 116 6.83 -5.96 0.89
C THR A 116 7.25 -4.98 -0.19
N LEU A 117 7.83 -3.86 0.21
CA LEU A 117 8.20 -2.78 -0.71
C LEU A 117 9.56 -2.17 -0.33
N PRO A 118 10.31 -1.64 -1.30
CA PRO A 118 11.53 -0.88 -1.04
C PRO A 118 11.23 0.36 -0.19
N ASP A 119 12.16 0.70 0.69
CA ASP A 119 12.09 1.91 1.49
C ASP A 119 12.62 3.11 0.68
N LEU A 120 11.77 3.71 -0.14
CA LEU A 120 12.13 4.88 -0.94
C LEU A 120 12.62 6.06 -0.09
N LYS A 121 12.14 6.18 1.16
CA LYS A 121 12.60 7.23 2.06
C LYS A 121 14.09 7.05 2.36
N ALA A 122 14.52 5.83 2.65
CA ALA A 122 15.94 5.54 2.88
C ALA A 122 16.79 5.83 1.62
N VAL A 123 16.26 5.52 0.43
CA VAL A 123 16.93 5.84 -0.84
C VAL A 123 17.06 7.34 -1.04
N THR A 124 15.98 8.11 -0.87
CA THR A 124 16.01 9.57 -1.02
C THR A 124 16.88 10.27 0.01
N GLU A 125 16.90 9.80 1.26
CA GLU A 125 17.83 10.28 2.29
C GLU A 125 19.28 10.04 1.86
N ARG A 126 19.59 8.87 1.31
CA ARG A 126 20.92 8.57 0.82
C ARG A 126 21.33 9.43 -0.41
N MET A 127 20.40 9.65 -1.34
CA MET A 127 20.60 10.58 -2.44
C MET A 127 20.95 11.99 -1.94
N GLY A 128 20.28 12.46 -0.88
CA GLY A 128 20.57 13.76 -0.26
C GLY A 128 21.99 13.88 0.29
N VAL A 129 22.62 12.76 0.68
CA VAL A 129 24.04 12.72 1.09
C VAL A 129 24.97 12.66 -0.11
N LEU A 130 24.65 11.85 -1.11
CA LEU A 130 25.52 11.63 -2.28
C LEU A 130 25.53 12.80 -3.26
N ALA A 131 24.41 13.48 -3.46
CA ALA A 131 24.32 14.54 -4.47
C ALA A 131 25.32 15.70 -4.24
N PRO A 132 25.52 16.24 -3.03
CA PRO A 132 26.56 17.26 -2.76
C PRO A 132 27.97 16.75 -3.00
N GLU A 133 28.26 15.48 -2.72
CA GLU A 133 29.57 14.86 -2.95
C GLU A 133 29.87 14.80 -4.44
N ILE A 134 28.93 14.27 -5.23
CA ILE A 134 29.02 14.17 -6.70
C ILE A 134 29.16 15.56 -7.34
N LEU A 135 28.37 16.53 -6.87
CA LEU A 135 28.45 17.90 -7.36
C LEU A 135 29.83 18.51 -7.10
N THR A 136 30.38 18.27 -5.90
CA THR A 136 31.73 18.75 -5.54
C THR A 136 32.79 18.13 -6.44
N GLU A 137 32.72 16.83 -6.71
CA GLU A 137 33.61 16.14 -7.65
C GLU A 137 33.54 16.74 -9.06
N ARG A 138 32.33 17.07 -9.55
CA ARG A 138 32.12 17.69 -10.85
C ARG A 138 32.69 19.09 -10.93
N ILE A 139 32.53 19.91 -9.89
CA ILE A 139 33.12 21.26 -9.82
C ILE A 139 34.65 21.18 -9.87
N GLN A 140 35.24 20.20 -9.17
CA GLN A 140 36.70 20.02 -9.16
C GLN A 140 37.27 19.48 -10.47
N ALA A 141 36.46 18.73 -11.23
CA ALA A 141 36.85 18.13 -12.49
C ALA A 141 36.59 19.04 -13.72
N ALA A 142 35.82 20.12 -13.54
CA ALA A 142 35.45 21.02 -14.62
C ALA A 142 36.67 21.85 -15.09
N ASP A 143 36.86 21.96 -16.38
CA ASP A 143 37.90 22.77 -16.98
C ASP A 143 37.58 24.27 -16.92
N SER A 144 36.30 24.61 -16.88
CA SER A 144 35.82 25.99 -16.74
C SER A 144 34.58 26.09 -15.85
N MET A 145 34.32 27.25 -15.25
CA MET A 145 33.14 27.52 -14.44
C MET A 145 31.85 27.48 -15.27
N GLU A 146 31.91 27.77 -16.56
CA GLU A 146 30.78 27.77 -17.48
C GLU A 146 30.22 26.35 -17.73
N GLU A 147 30.99 25.30 -17.45
CA GLU A 147 30.52 23.92 -17.51
C GLU A 147 29.57 23.56 -16.38
N VAL A 148 29.67 24.27 -15.26
CA VAL A 148 28.90 23.96 -14.04
C VAL A 148 27.84 25.01 -13.74
N TYR A 149 28.17 26.29 -14.04
CA TYR A 149 27.32 27.44 -13.72
C TYR A 149 26.71 28.05 -14.96
N ASP A 150 25.50 28.58 -14.81
CA ASP A 150 24.81 29.37 -15.83
C ASP A 150 25.25 30.86 -15.77
N ASP A 151 24.74 31.67 -16.71
CA ASP A 151 25.04 33.10 -16.80
C ASP A 151 24.55 33.93 -15.60
N GLN A 152 23.69 33.33 -14.75
CA GLN A 152 23.12 33.94 -13.53
C GLN A 152 23.88 33.53 -12.27
N GLY A 153 24.87 32.66 -12.40
CA GLY A 153 25.67 32.11 -11.30
C GLY A 153 24.97 30.98 -10.54
N GLY A 154 23.87 30.43 -11.07
CA GLY A 154 23.24 29.22 -10.61
C GLY A 154 23.88 27.97 -11.22
N TYR A 155 23.61 26.80 -10.66
CA TYR A 155 24.01 25.55 -11.30
C TYR A 155 23.20 25.34 -12.59
N ARG A 156 23.84 24.90 -13.65
CA ARG A 156 23.17 24.52 -14.89
C ARG A 156 22.18 23.39 -14.64
N GLN A 157 21.03 23.43 -15.29
CA GLN A 157 19.96 22.45 -15.12
C GLN A 157 20.45 21.04 -15.51
N ASP A 158 21.14 20.88 -16.61
CA ASP A 158 21.67 19.59 -17.06
C ASP A 158 22.71 18.99 -16.09
N VAL A 159 23.52 19.82 -15.43
CA VAL A 159 24.43 19.40 -14.37
C VAL A 159 23.63 18.91 -13.16
N THR A 160 22.64 19.68 -12.71
CA THR A 160 21.81 19.34 -11.56
C THR A 160 21.05 18.02 -11.81
N GLU A 161 20.38 17.87 -12.96
CA GLU A 161 19.67 16.66 -13.33
C GLU A 161 20.60 15.43 -13.39
N SER A 162 21.79 15.59 -13.96
CA SER A 162 22.74 14.48 -14.04
C SER A 162 23.34 14.10 -12.69
N VAL A 163 23.55 15.06 -11.77
CA VAL A 163 23.98 14.79 -10.39
C VAL A 163 22.92 14.02 -9.61
N ILE A 164 21.65 14.46 -9.72
CA ILE A 164 20.54 13.78 -9.05
C ILE A 164 20.35 12.36 -9.59
N LEU A 165 20.45 12.19 -10.92
CA LEU A 165 20.36 10.88 -11.57
C LEU A 165 21.50 9.95 -11.13
N GLU A 166 22.74 10.45 -11.04
CA GLU A 166 23.88 9.67 -10.56
C GLU A 166 23.76 9.33 -9.08
N ALA A 167 23.29 10.26 -8.24
CA ALA A 167 23.01 10.01 -6.83
C ALA A 167 21.94 8.94 -6.64
N ALA A 168 20.89 8.96 -7.46
CA ALA A 168 19.86 7.93 -7.43
C ALA A 168 20.43 6.55 -7.77
N LYS A 169 21.21 6.43 -8.84
CA LYS A 169 21.87 5.17 -9.23
C LYS A 169 22.75 4.62 -8.11
N LYS A 170 23.65 5.46 -7.55
CA LYS A 170 24.55 5.07 -6.46
C LYS A 170 23.78 4.68 -5.19
N ALA A 171 22.69 5.38 -4.85
CA ALA A 171 21.88 5.05 -3.68
C ALA A 171 21.15 3.71 -3.83
N MET A 172 20.75 3.32 -5.04
CA MET A 172 20.09 2.05 -5.34
C MET A 172 21.05 0.85 -5.46
N GLU A 173 22.35 1.08 -5.64
CA GLU A 173 23.37 0.02 -5.61
C GLU A 173 23.62 -0.51 -4.18
N GLU A 174 23.25 0.25 -3.17
CA GLU A 174 23.36 -0.19 -1.77
C GLU A 174 22.29 -1.28 -1.46
N PRO A 175 22.52 -2.15 -0.44
CA PRO A 175 21.55 -3.17 -0.07
C PRO A 175 20.18 -2.58 0.19
N VAL A 176 19.17 -3.12 -0.50
CA VAL A 176 17.78 -2.67 -0.44
C VAL A 176 17.25 -2.81 0.99
N LYS A 177 16.87 -1.71 1.60
CA LYS A 177 16.02 -1.74 2.79
C LYS A 177 14.59 -1.94 2.34
N THR A 178 13.94 -2.97 2.86
CA THR A 178 12.53 -3.24 2.60
C THR A 178 11.71 -2.99 3.86
N ARG A 179 10.45 -2.66 3.67
CA ARG A 179 9.45 -2.61 4.72
C ARG A 179 8.27 -3.47 4.34
N GLN A 180 7.62 -4.05 5.35
CA GLN A 180 6.37 -4.78 5.17
C GLN A 180 5.22 -3.97 5.74
N GLN A 181 4.09 -4.03 5.06
CA GLN A 181 2.86 -3.40 5.53
C GLN A 181 1.67 -4.30 5.18
N THR A 182 0.73 -4.44 6.11
CA THR A 182 -0.52 -5.15 5.86
C THR A 182 -1.62 -4.17 5.52
N LEU A 183 -2.31 -4.44 4.42
CA LEU A 183 -3.45 -3.69 3.90
C LEU A 183 -4.70 -4.56 3.98
N THR A 184 -5.84 -3.92 4.17
CA THR A 184 -7.15 -4.56 4.03
C THR A 184 -7.82 -4.01 2.78
N LEU A 185 -7.82 -4.76 1.70
CA LEU A 185 -8.53 -4.39 0.49
C LEU A 185 -10.03 -4.59 0.68
N GLY A 186 -10.80 -3.52 0.62
CA GLY A 186 -12.25 -3.59 0.63
C GLY A 186 -12.78 -3.87 -0.79
N LEU A 187 -13.57 -4.92 -0.94
CA LEU A 187 -14.14 -5.34 -2.21
C LEU A 187 -15.64 -5.07 -2.25
N CYS A 188 -16.15 -4.58 -3.37
CA CYS A 188 -17.57 -4.34 -3.58
C CYS A 188 -18.00 -4.77 -4.98
N TYR A 189 -19.24 -5.28 -5.05
CA TYR A 189 -19.84 -5.70 -6.32
C TYR A 189 -20.70 -4.57 -6.88
N VAL A 190 -20.34 -4.06 -8.04
CA VAL A 190 -21.04 -2.94 -8.69
C VAL A 190 -21.15 -3.20 -10.18
N ASN A 191 -22.38 -3.07 -10.72
CA ASN A 191 -22.68 -3.23 -12.14
C ASN A 191 -22.20 -4.57 -12.75
N GLY A 192 -22.28 -5.66 -11.98
CA GLY A 192 -21.93 -6.98 -12.50
C GLY A 192 -20.44 -7.34 -12.39
N SER A 193 -19.64 -6.55 -11.68
CA SER A 193 -18.21 -6.78 -11.50
C SER A 193 -17.75 -6.47 -10.09
N TRP A 194 -16.68 -7.13 -9.67
CA TRP A 194 -16.01 -6.86 -8.41
C TRP A 194 -14.95 -5.77 -8.58
N TRP A 195 -14.89 -4.86 -7.61
CA TRP A 195 -13.99 -3.72 -7.56
C TRP A 195 -13.35 -3.59 -6.21
N VAL A 196 -12.08 -3.16 -6.19
CA VAL A 196 -11.40 -2.74 -4.97
C VAL A 196 -11.77 -1.30 -4.66
N ARG A 197 -12.25 -1.04 -3.44
CA ARG A 197 -12.53 0.32 -2.98
C ARG A 197 -11.23 1.01 -2.60
N PRO A 198 -10.97 2.20 -3.15
CA PRO A 198 -9.80 2.96 -2.76
C PRO A 198 -9.94 3.42 -1.29
N ASP A 199 -8.90 3.23 -0.52
CA ASP A 199 -8.70 3.84 0.78
C ASP A 199 -7.34 4.56 0.82
N GLN A 200 -7.07 5.31 1.87
CA GLN A 200 -5.85 6.08 1.96
C GLN A 200 -4.60 5.20 1.90
N ARG A 201 -4.62 4.03 2.51
CA ARG A 201 -3.47 3.11 2.53
C ARG A 201 -3.14 2.55 1.14
N LEU A 202 -4.18 2.23 0.36
CA LEU A 202 -4.00 1.82 -1.03
C LEU A 202 -3.46 2.98 -1.87
N LEU A 203 -3.97 4.20 -1.67
CA LEU A 203 -3.47 5.39 -2.36
C LEU A 203 -2.01 5.69 -1.99
N ASP A 204 -1.63 5.54 -0.72
CA ASP A 204 -0.25 5.69 -0.26
C ASP A 204 0.66 4.62 -0.90
N LEU A 205 0.19 3.37 -1.05
CA LEU A 205 0.91 2.32 -1.77
C LEU A 205 1.12 2.71 -3.25
N LEU A 206 0.07 3.18 -3.92
CA LEU A 206 0.13 3.63 -5.31
C LEU A 206 1.06 4.83 -5.51
N SER A 207 1.24 5.67 -4.50
CA SER A 207 2.13 6.83 -4.52
C SER A 207 3.55 6.55 -4.00
N GLY A 208 3.93 5.28 -3.82
CA GLY A 208 5.24 4.88 -3.33
C GLY A 208 5.48 5.18 -1.85
N GLY A 209 4.42 5.54 -1.10
CA GLY A 209 4.51 5.90 0.31
C GLY A 209 5.30 7.20 0.56
N LEU A 210 5.49 7.99 -0.47
CA LEU A 210 6.03 9.34 -0.37
C LEU A 210 4.86 10.23 0.06
N GLU A 211 4.79 10.57 1.35
CA GLU A 211 3.83 11.55 1.83
C GLU A 211 4.07 12.87 1.08
N LYS A 212 3.00 13.43 0.54
CA LYS A 212 3.04 14.82 0.08
C LYS A 212 3.23 15.68 1.33
N GLY A 213 4.47 16.15 1.53
CA GLY A 213 4.80 17.13 2.53
C GLY A 213 4.06 18.45 2.33
#